data_8a2be4f34044518c2cb0b026f7519c23
#
_entry.id   8a2be4f34044518c2cb0b026f7519c23
#
_cell.length_a   1.000
_cell.length_b   1.000
_cell.length_c   1.000
_cell.angle_alpha   90.00
_cell.angle_beta   90.00
_cell.angle_gamma   90.00
#
_symmetry.space_group_name_H-M   'P 1'
#
loop_
_entity.id
_entity.type
_entity.pdbx_description
1 polymer ?
#
loop_
_entity_poly.entity_id
_entity_poly.type
_entity_poly.pdbx_seq_one_letter_code
_entity_poly.pdbx_strand_id
1 'polypeptide(L)'
;MVGCKGLAGTASDDPESYATSNSQPIQDNLARIGGHWPSLASARRSDEAYAAFLELHVEQGGVLEQRGDAIGVVEGVVGQRRFSINVKGQANHAGTTPMGLRQDALVAASRLVLAVEAMASRHPGDPVATVGRLEVWPNAANVVPGAVALTVDLRDVDPTVLDQLVEEL
;
A
#
# COMPACT_ATOMS: atom_id res chain seq x y z
N MET A 1 -4.72 12.66 7.74
CA MET A 1 -5.09 13.91 7.06
C MET A 1 -6.20 14.69 7.77
N VAL A 2 -6.07 14.89 9.09
CA VAL A 2 -7.07 15.65 9.88
C VAL A 2 -7.06 17.14 9.50
N GLY A 3 -5.88 17.71 9.24
CA GLY A 3 -5.75 19.13 8.89
C GLY A 3 -6.53 19.53 7.65
N CYS A 4 -6.37 18.81 6.54
CA CYS A 4 -7.10 19.11 5.29
C CYS A 4 -8.62 18.97 5.48
N LYS A 5 -9.07 17.93 6.20
CA LYS A 5 -10.50 17.77 6.53
C LYS A 5 -11.01 18.89 7.42
N GLY A 6 -10.21 19.38 8.38
CA GLY A 6 -10.54 20.55 9.20
C GLY A 6 -10.74 21.81 8.38
N LEU A 7 -9.81 22.11 7.46
CA LEU A 7 -9.92 23.26 6.56
C LEU A 7 -11.13 23.18 5.62
N ALA A 8 -11.44 21.99 5.10
CA ALA A 8 -12.60 21.74 4.25
C ALA A 8 -13.92 21.66 5.03
N GLY A 9 -13.89 21.61 6.35
CA GLY A 9 -15.08 21.43 7.18
C GLY A 9 -15.71 20.04 7.09
N THR A 10 -14.94 19.02 6.65
CA THR A 10 -15.37 17.63 6.51
C THR A 10 -14.76 16.70 7.58
N ALA A 11 -14.09 17.27 8.58
CA ALA A 11 -13.60 16.52 9.72
C ALA A 11 -14.76 16.00 10.57
N SER A 12 -14.65 14.75 11.05
CA SER A 12 -15.58 14.24 12.06
C SER A 12 -15.30 14.89 13.42
N ASP A 13 -16.35 15.22 14.15
CA ASP A 13 -16.24 15.73 15.53
C ASP A 13 -15.92 14.60 16.51
N ASP A 14 -16.13 13.34 16.10
CA ASP A 14 -15.79 12.17 16.89
C ASP A 14 -14.32 11.78 16.72
N PRO A 15 -13.48 11.91 17.77
CA PRO A 15 -12.07 11.56 17.69
C PRO A 15 -11.81 10.06 17.48
N GLU A 16 -12.73 9.19 17.89
CA GLU A 16 -12.58 7.74 17.73
C GLU A 16 -12.75 7.29 16.26
N SER A 17 -13.34 8.14 15.42
CA SER A 17 -13.44 7.89 13.98
C SER A 17 -12.08 7.93 13.23
N TYR A 18 -10.99 8.32 13.93
CA TYR A 18 -9.66 8.45 13.36
C TYR A 18 -8.72 7.36 13.89
N ALA A 19 -8.35 6.42 13.02
CA ALA A 19 -7.29 5.46 13.34
C ALA A 19 -5.91 6.16 13.34
N THR A 20 -5.10 5.86 14.35
CA THR A 20 -3.74 6.38 14.49
C THR A 20 -2.73 5.22 14.41
N SER A 21 -1.57 5.47 13.78
CA SER A 21 -0.53 4.45 13.60
C SER A 21 0.14 4.00 14.91
N ASN A 22 0.04 4.82 15.96
CA ASN A 22 0.66 4.58 17.27
C ASN A 22 -0.36 4.18 18.34
N SER A 23 -1.60 3.89 17.96
CA SER A 23 -2.71 3.54 18.86
C SER A 23 -3.00 4.57 19.97
N GLN A 24 -2.46 5.78 19.86
CA GLN A 24 -2.78 6.88 20.76
C GLN A 24 -4.01 7.65 20.25
N PRO A 25 -4.83 8.22 21.13
CA PRO A 25 -5.95 9.07 20.72
C PRO A 25 -5.51 10.20 19.78
N ILE A 26 -6.31 10.48 18.74
CA ILE A 26 -5.98 11.53 17.76
C ILE A 26 -5.83 12.90 18.41
N GLN A 27 -6.58 13.16 19.48
CA GLN A 27 -6.52 14.40 20.27
C GLN A 27 -5.13 14.62 20.88
N ASP A 28 -4.54 13.56 21.44
CA ASP A 28 -3.20 13.60 22.05
C ASP A 28 -2.13 13.82 20.98
N ASN A 29 -2.25 13.13 19.85
CA ASN A 29 -1.35 13.32 18.73
C ASN A 29 -1.43 14.75 18.17
N LEU A 30 -2.64 15.30 18.07
CA LEU A 30 -2.86 16.68 17.63
C LEU A 30 -2.25 17.70 18.61
N ALA A 31 -2.47 17.49 19.92
CA ALA A 31 -1.93 18.35 20.98
C ALA A 31 -0.39 18.40 20.97
N ARG A 32 0.27 17.27 20.69
CA ARG A 32 1.75 17.19 20.60
C ARG A 32 2.35 18.09 19.52
N ILE A 33 1.60 18.41 18.48
CA ILE A 33 2.02 19.33 17.40
C ILE A 33 1.40 20.73 17.54
N GLY A 34 0.87 21.06 18.73
CA GLY A 34 0.29 22.38 19.03
C GLY A 34 -1.14 22.57 18.54
N GLY A 35 -1.81 21.52 18.08
CA GLY A 35 -3.21 21.58 17.67
C GLY A 35 -4.17 21.46 18.87
N HIS A 36 -5.40 21.92 18.69
CA HIS A 36 -6.43 21.91 19.72
C HIS A 36 -7.72 21.30 19.17
N TRP A 37 -8.04 20.08 19.59
CA TRP A 37 -9.17 19.32 19.07
C TRP A 37 -10.51 20.06 19.18
N PRO A 38 -10.88 20.64 20.35
CA PRO A 38 -12.15 21.35 20.49
C PRO A 38 -12.32 22.55 19.53
N SER A 39 -11.22 23.06 18.98
CA SER A 39 -11.24 24.16 18.01
C SER A 39 -11.18 23.69 16.55
N LEU A 40 -11.25 22.39 16.28
CA LEU A 40 -11.10 21.83 14.92
C LEU A 40 -12.14 22.42 13.96
N ALA A 41 -13.38 22.56 14.39
CA ALA A 41 -14.46 23.16 13.59
C ALA A 41 -14.18 24.61 13.18
N SER A 42 -13.46 25.38 14.01
CA SER A 42 -13.09 26.77 13.71
C SER A 42 -11.99 26.89 12.64
N ALA A 43 -11.34 25.77 12.28
CA ALA A 43 -10.34 25.74 11.21
C ALA A 43 -10.98 25.84 9.81
N ARG A 44 -12.28 25.56 9.70
CA ARG A 44 -13.00 25.64 8.42
C ARG A 44 -12.81 27.00 7.75
N ARG A 45 -12.57 26.96 6.44
CA ARG A 45 -12.51 28.13 5.57
C ARG A 45 -13.54 27.97 4.46
N SER A 46 -14.10 29.10 3.97
CA SER A 46 -14.94 29.08 2.77
C SER A 46 -14.07 28.96 1.53
N ASP A 47 -14.66 28.48 0.43
CA ASP A 47 -13.95 28.31 -0.84
C ASP A 47 -13.42 29.65 -1.37
N GLU A 48 -14.12 30.75 -1.06
CA GLU A 48 -13.72 32.10 -1.47
C GLU A 48 -12.53 32.67 -0.64
N ALA A 49 -12.15 32.00 0.47
CA ALA A 49 -11.03 32.45 1.30
C ALA A 49 -9.66 32.22 0.64
N TYR A 50 -9.60 31.42 -0.43
CA TYR A 50 -8.36 31.06 -1.11
C TYR A 50 -8.43 31.31 -2.60
N ALA A 51 -7.41 31.97 -3.15
CA ALA A 51 -7.24 32.07 -4.60
C ALA A 51 -6.63 30.80 -5.20
N ALA A 52 -5.77 30.12 -4.43
CA ALA A 52 -5.11 28.88 -4.84
C ALA A 52 -4.59 28.12 -3.60
N PHE A 53 -4.40 26.83 -3.75
CA PHE A 53 -3.67 25.96 -2.82
C PHE A 53 -2.47 25.36 -3.54
N LEU A 54 -1.29 25.53 -2.97
CA LEU A 54 -0.05 24.92 -3.48
C LEU A 54 0.57 24.05 -2.40
N GLU A 55 0.94 22.84 -2.79
CA GLU A 55 1.64 21.91 -1.92
C GLU A 55 2.95 21.49 -2.58
N LEU A 56 4.08 21.77 -1.92
CA LEU A 56 5.38 21.25 -2.33
C LEU A 56 5.56 19.88 -1.68
N HIS A 57 5.69 18.86 -2.50
CA HIS A 57 5.87 17.49 -2.04
C HIS A 57 7.11 16.86 -2.66
N VAL A 58 7.81 16.00 -1.91
CA VAL A 58 8.88 15.17 -2.48
C VAL A 58 8.26 14.17 -3.46
N GLU A 59 8.95 13.85 -4.56
CA GLU A 59 8.45 12.92 -5.57
C GLU A 59 8.15 11.52 -4.99
N GLN A 60 8.93 11.07 -4.02
CA GLN A 60 8.91 9.70 -3.48
C GLN A 60 9.22 8.62 -4.55
N GLY A 61 9.92 9.01 -5.61
CA GLY A 61 10.33 8.20 -6.75
C GLY A 61 11.62 8.73 -7.34
N GLY A 62 12.07 8.16 -8.45
CA GLY A 62 13.32 8.51 -9.12
C GLY A 62 13.15 9.06 -10.54
N VAL A 63 11.92 9.35 -10.98
CA VAL A 63 11.66 9.73 -12.38
C VAL A 63 12.19 11.13 -12.69
N LEU A 64 11.92 12.10 -11.82
CA LEU A 64 12.45 13.46 -11.98
C LEU A 64 13.97 13.49 -11.89
N GLU A 65 14.54 12.74 -10.94
CA GLU A 65 16.00 12.62 -10.81
C GLU A 65 16.64 12.04 -12.08
N GLN A 66 16.09 10.96 -12.62
CA GLN A 66 16.57 10.36 -13.87
C GLN A 66 16.49 11.30 -15.08
N ARG A 67 15.46 12.13 -15.11
CA ARG A 67 15.26 13.13 -16.18
C ARG A 67 16.09 14.40 -15.98
N GLY A 68 16.64 14.61 -14.77
CA GLY A 68 17.29 15.86 -14.39
C GLY A 68 16.32 17.01 -14.18
N ASP A 69 15.04 16.73 -13.95
CA ASP A 69 14.00 17.71 -13.73
C ASP A 69 13.97 18.12 -12.24
N ALA A 70 14.03 19.42 -11.96
CA ALA A 70 13.99 19.93 -10.59
C ALA A 70 12.57 19.95 -10.00
N ILE A 71 11.55 20.08 -10.84
CA ILE A 71 10.14 20.20 -10.46
C ILE A 71 9.27 19.44 -11.47
N GLY A 72 8.27 18.70 -10.95
CA GLY A 72 7.20 18.10 -11.74
C GLY A 72 5.85 18.60 -11.25
N VAL A 73 4.90 18.74 -12.15
CA VAL A 73 3.49 19.03 -11.80
C VAL A 73 2.75 17.71 -11.69
N VAL A 74 2.06 17.49 -10.55
CA VAL A 74 1.26 16.28 -10.33
C VAL A 74 0.01 16.33 -11.21
N GLU A 75 -0.13 15.35 -12.10
CA GLU A 75 -1.29 15.23 -13.00
C GLU A 75 -2.39 14.32 -12.44
N GLY A 76 -2.03 13.45 -11.49
CA GLY A 76 -2.99 12.51 -10.90
C GLY A 76 -2.46 11.85 -9.63
N VAL A 77 -3.35 11.22 -8.91
CA VAL A 77 -3.04 10.39 -7.73
C VAL A 77 -3.42 8.95 -8.05
N VAL A 78 -2.47 8.05 -7.86
CA VAL A 78 -2.67 6.63 -8.13
C VAL A 78 -3.75 6.03 -7.21
N GLY A 79 -4.63 5.23 -7.79
CA GLY A 79 -5.46 4.28 -7.06
C GLY A 79 -4.61 3.13 -6.52
N GLN A 80 -5.12 2.43 -5.51
CA GLN A 80 -4.44 1.29 -4.90
C GLN A 80 -5.41 0.13 -4.69
N ARG A 81 -4.94 -1.09 -4.98
CA ARG A 81 -5.57 -2.34 -4.56
C ARG A 81 -4.54 -3.16 -3.80
N ARG A 82 -4.88 -3.61 -2.60
CA ARG A 82 -3.99 -4.41 -1.76
C ARG A 82 -4.65 -5.71 -1.35
N PHE A 83 -3.92 -6.81 -1.49
CA PHE A 83 -4.39 -8.15 -1.18
C PHE A 83 -3.44 -8.83 -0.19
N SER A 84 -4.02 -9.61 0.71
CA SER A 84 -3.30 -10.60 1.52
C SER A 84 -3.63 -11.98 0.99
N ILE A 85 -2.61 -12.71 0.54
CA ILE A 85 -2.75 -14.02 -0.08
C ILE A 85 -2.09 -15.06 0.82
N ASN A 86 -2.80 -16.15 1.09
CA ASN A 86 -2.29 -17.29 1.85
C ASN A 86 -2.18 -18.50 0.93
N VAL A 87 -0.95 -18.97 0.74
CA VAL A 87 -0.64 -20.19 -0.01
C VAL A 87 -0.50 -21.34 0.97
N LYS A 88 -1.27 -22.40 0.77
CA LYS A 88 -1.24 -23.60 1.61
C LYS A 88 -0.59 -24.75 0.86
N GLY A 89 0.32 -25.43 1.52
CA GLY A 89 0.98 -26.65 1.09
C GLY A 89 1.02 -27.66 2.23
N GLN A 90 2.05 -28.50 2.25
CA GLN A 90 2.23 -29.52 3.29
C GLN A 90 3.68 -29.53 3.76
N ALA A 91 3.89 -29.24 5.04
CA ALA A 91 5.20 -29.33 5.66
C ALA A 91 5.65 -30.79 5.77
N ASN A 92 6.85 -31.08 5.28
CA ASN A 92 7.46 -32.39 5.30
C ASN A 92 8.98 -32.28 5.45
N HIS A 93 9.64 -33.40 5.82
CA HIS A 93 11.09 -33.42 5.89
C HIS A 93 11.74 -33.22 4.51
N ALA A 94 12.62 -32.23 4.38
CA ALA A 94 13.19 -31.84 3.09
C ALA A 94 14.09 -32.92 2.47
N GLY A 95 14.79 -33.73 3.27
CA GLY A 95 15.72 -34.76 2.80
C GLY A 95 15.07 -36.10 2.40
N THR A 96 13.86 -36.38 2.91
CA THR A 96 13.20 -37.68 2.69
C THR A 96 11.93 -37.64 1.88
N THR A 97 11.43 -36.44 1.58
CA THR A 97 10.22 -36.26 0.75
C THR A 97 10.60 -36.10 -0.72
N PRO A 98 10.29 -37.09 -1.58
CA PRO A 98 10.58 -37.00 -3.01
C PRO A 98 9.90 -35.79 -3.66
N MET A 99 10.52 -35.20 -4.70
CA MET A 99 10.02 -34.00 -5.37
C MET A 99 8.58 -34.15 -5.85
N GLY A 100 8.20 -35.31 -6.40
CA GLY A 100 6.85 -35.56 -6.92
C GLY A 100 5.75 -35.69 -5.85
N LEU A 101 6.11 -35.78 -4.56
CA LEU A 101 5.18 -35.85 -3.43
C LEU A 101 5.10 -34.56 -2.62
N ARG A 102 5.82 -33.51 -3.05
CA ARG A 102 5.85 -32.22 -2.33
C ARG A 102 4.66 -31.34 -2.71
N GLN A 103 4.09 -30.73 -1.69
CA GLN A 103 3.19 -29.59 -1.82
C GLN A 103 3.87 -28.39 -1.15
N ASP A 104 4.85 -27.83 -1.86
CA ASP A 104 5.71 -26.76 -1.37
C ASP A 104 5.04 -25.40 -1.56
N ALA A 105 4.59 -24.81 -0.44
CA ALA A 105 3.94 -23.50 -0.46
C ALA A 105 4.86 -22.37 -0.90
N LEU A 106 6.18 -22.48 -0.61
CA LEU A 106 7.12 -21.41 -0.98
C LEU A 106 7.41 -21.41 -2.49
N VAL A 107 7.52 -22.59 -3.11
CA VAL A 107 7.68 -22.69 -4.57
C VAL A 107 6.45 -22.12 -5.28
N ALA A 108 5.23 -22.42 -4.78
CA ALA A 108 4.00 -21.85 -5.34
C ALA A 108 3.94 -20.33 -5.14
N ALA A 109 4.25 -19.84 -3.94
CA ALA A 109 4.31 -18.40 -3.65
C ALA A 109 5.36 -17.68 -4.51
N SER A 110 6.54 -18.29 -4.74
CA SER A 110 7.59 -17.72 -5.59
C SER A 110 7.13 -17.56 -7.04
N ARG A 111 6.37 -18.53 -7.56
CA ARG A 111 5.77 -18.41 -8.90
C ARG A 111 4.76 -17.27 -8.96
N LEU A 112 3.96 -17.10 -7.92
CA LEU A 112 3.02 -15.98 -7.82
C LEU A 112 3.75 -14.63 -7.77
N VAL A 113 4.86 -14.52 -7.01
CA VAL A 113 5.69 -13.30 -6.98
C VAL A 113 6.17 -12.93 -8.37
N LEU A 114 6.70 -13.89 -9.14
CA LEU A 114 7.15 -13.67 -10.51
C LEU A 114 5.99 -13.35 -11.46
N ALA A 115 4.83 -13.96 -11.26
CA ALA A 115 3.65 -13.68 -12.06
C ALA A 115 3.12 -12.24 -11.84
N VAL A 116 3.11 -11.77 -10.59
CA VAL A 116 2.72 -10.39 -10.24
C VAL A 116 3.65 -9.37 -10.88
N GLU A 117 4.96 -9.59 -10.84
CA GLU A 117 5.96 -8.73 -11.51
C GLU A 117 5.75 -8.73 -13.03
N ALA A 118 5.64 -9.92 -13.63
CA ALA A 118 5.48 -10.06 -15.08
C ALA A 118 4.14 -9.47 -15.59
N MET A 119 3.08 -9.55 -14.81
CA MET A 119 1.77 -8.97 -15.11
C MET A 119 1.87 -7.45 -15.28
N ALA A 120 2.43 -6.74 -14.31
CA ALA A 120 2.62 -5.30 -14.40
C ALA A 120 3.58 -4.90 -15.53
N SER A 121 4.71 -5.61 -15.65
CA SER A 121 5.74 -5.30 -16.67
C SER A 121 5.27 -5.49 -18.11
N ARG A 122 4.25 -6.32 -18.36
CA ARG A 122 3.67 -6.52 -19.70
C ARG A 122 2.56 -5.55 -20.04
N HIS A 123 2.01 -4.88 -19.05
CA HIS A 123 0.87 -3.99 -19.26
C HIS A 123 1.31 -2.69 -19.96
N PRO A 124 0.61 -2.22 -20.99
CA PRO A 124 1.03 -1.06 -21.79
C PRO A 124 0.91 0.28 -21.05
N GLY A 125 0.24 0.33 -19.91
CA GLY A 125 -0.02 1.56 -19.13
C GLY A 125 0.99 1.83 -18.01
N ASP A 126 2.08 1.05 -17.91
CA ASP A 126 3.09 1.18 -16.86
C ASP A 126 2.56 1.13 -15.41
N PRO A 127 1.57 0.29 -15.08
CA PRO A 127 1.12 0.12 -13.70
C PRO A 127 2.25 -0.46 -12.84
N VAL A 128 2.17 -0.27 -11.54
CA VAL A 128 3.12 -0.89 -10.63
C VAL A 128 2.46 -1.96 -9.76
N ALA A 129 3.15 -3.10 -9.63
CA ALA A 129 2.75 -4.20 -8.77
C ALA A 129 3.92 -4.64 -7.89
N THR A 130 3.67 -4.83 -6.61
CA THR A 130 4.71 -5.16 -5.64
C THR A 130 4.24 -6.24 -4.69
N VAL A 131 5.09 -7.26 -4.50
CA VAL A 131 4.97 -8.18 -3.35
C VAL A 131 5.94 -7.68 -2.27
N GLY A 132 5.42 -6.87 -1.33
CA GLY A 132 6.23 -6.18 -0.33
C GLY A 132 6.41 -6.93 0.99
N ARG A 133 5.67 -8.02 1.21
CA ARG A 133 5.75 -8.88 2.40
C ARG A 133 5.60 -10.33 2.00
N LEU A 134 6.45 -11.20 2.58
CA LEU A 134 6.38 -12.64 2.43
C LEU A 134 6.81 -13.30 3.74
N GLU A 135 5.94 -14.13 4.31
CA GLU A 135 6.19 -14.86 5.54
C GLU A 135 6.03 -16.36 5.27
N VAL A 136 6.97 -17.16 5.74
CA VAL A 136 7.06 -18.60 5.46
C VAL A 136 6.95 -19.41 6.75
N TRP A 137 6.22 -20.50 6.74
CA TRP A 137 6.13 -21.45 7.85
C TRP A 137 6.42 -22.89 7.40
N PRO A 138 7.22 -23.64 8.23
CA PRO A 138 7.81 -23.27 9.52
C PRO A 138 9.11 -22.45 9.42
N ASN A 139 9.56 -22.07 8.22
CA ASN A 139 10.80 -21.32 7.96
C ASN A 139 12.05 -22.01 8.51
N ALA A 140 12.16 -23.30 8.27
CA ALA A 140 13.27 -24.17 8.69
C ALA A 140 13.95 -24.79 7.47
N ALA A 141 15.29 -24.79 7.45
CA ALA A 141 16.09 -25.21 6.29
C ALA A 141 15.89 -26.68 5.90
N ASN A 142 15.48 -27.53 6.83
CA ASN A 142 15.28 -28.97 6.61
C ASN A 142 13.81 -29.39 6.50
N VAL A 143 12.90 -28.41 6.30
CA VAL A 143 11.45 -28.66 6.18
C VAL A 143 10.93 -28.03 4.90
N VAL A 144 10.16 -28.79 4.10
CA VAL A 144 9.37 -28.26 2.98
C VAL A 144 8.33 -27.29 3.53
N PRO A 145 8.25 -26.02 3.06
CA PRO A 145 7.30 -25.06 3.57
C PRO A 145 5.84 -25.48 3.39
N GLY A 146 5.08 -25.47 4.49
CA GLY A 146 3.67 -25.85 4.52
C GLY A 146 2.71 -24.67 4.35
N ALA A 147 3.17 -23.43 4.57
CA ALA A 147 2.35 -22.24 4.38
C ALA A 147 3.21 -21.01 4.07
N VAL A 148 2.65 -20.11 3.26
CA VAL A 148 3.22 -18.80 3.00
C VAL A 148 2.09 -17.76 3.02
N ALA A 149 2.32 -16.64 3.71
CA ALA A 149 1.49 -15.45 3.59
C ALA A 149 2.27 -14.35 2.87
N LEU A 150 1.63 -13.69 1.90
CA LEU A 150 2.24 -12.58 1.17
C LEU A 150 1.21 -11.47 0.94
N THR A 151 1.70 -10.26 0.64
CA THR A 151 0.85 -9.12 0.27
C THR A 151 1.19 -8.65 -1.12
N VAL A 152 0.17 -8.43 -1.94
CA VAL A 152 0.27 -7.80 -3.26
C VAL A 152 -0.30 -6.39 -3.17
N ASP A 153 0.43 -5.41 -3.68
CA ASP A 153 0.03 -4.00 -3.78
C ASP A 153 0.07 -3.61 -5.27
N LEU A 154 -1.10 -3.27 -5.82
CA LEU A 154 -1.28 -2.84 -7.21
C LEU A 154 -1.62 -1.36 -7.24
N ARG A 155 -0.99 -0.59 -8.14
CA ARG A 155 -1.25 0.84 -8.28
C ARG A 155 -1.25 1.27 -9.73
N ASP A 156 -2.21 2.13 -10.07
CA ASP A 156 -2.29 2.85 -11.34
C ASP A 156 -3.14 4.11 -11.18
N VAL A 157 -2.99 5.08 -12.07
CA VAL A 157 -3.85 6.28 -12.15
C VAL A 157 -5.20 5.97 -12.77
N ASP A 158 -5.28 4.94 -13.63
CA ASP A 158 -6.52 4.49 -14.28
C ASP A 158 -7.17 3.36 -13.48
N PRO A 159 -8.38 3.54 -12.94
CA PRO A 159 -9.10 2.50 -12.23
C PRO A 159 -9.42 1.27 -13.11
N THR A 160 -9.58 1.46 -14.43
CA THR A 160 -9.84 0.34 -15.36
C THR A 160 -8.65 -0.60 -15.46
N VAL A 161 -7.43 -0.03 -15.47
CA VAL A 161 -6.19 -0.80 -15.44
C VAL A 161 -6.07 -1.59 -14.14
N LEU A 162 -6.39 -0.95 -13.00
CA LEU A 162 -6.41 -1.66 -11.70
C LEU A 162 -7.37 -2.83 -11.69
N ASP A 163 -8.57 -2.68 -12.26
CA ASP A 163 -9.56 -3.74 -12.30
C ASP A 163 -9.10 -4.91 -13.20
N GLN A 164 -8.43 -4.61 -14.34
CA GLN A 164 -7.81 -5.64 -15.19
C GLN A 164 -6.70 -6.41 -14.47
N LEU A 165 -5.82 -5.71 -13.75
CA LEU A 165 -4.77 -6.36 -12.95
C LEU A 165 -5.34 -7.25 -11.83
N VAL A 166 -6.46 -6.85 -11.24
CA VAL A 166 -7.16 -7.65 -10.21
C VAL A 166 -7.76 -8.91 -10.82
N GLU A 167 -8.31 -8.83 -12.03
CA GLU A 167 -8.87 -10.00 -12.73
C GLU A 167 -7.77 -10.99 -13.19
N GLU A 168 -6.57 -10.50 -13.51
CA GLU A 168 -5.43 -11.35 -13.89
C GLU A 168 -4.76 -12.02 -12.66
N LEU A 169 -4.88 -11.42 -11.47
CA LEU A 169 -4.28 -11.91 -10.22
C LEU A 169 -4.98 -13.16 -9.69
#